data_2d64be1557d7f7169029fdda78df6e2c
#
_entry.id   2d64be1557d7f7169029fdda78df6e2c
#
_cell.length_a   1.000
_cell.length_b   1.000
_cell.length_c   1.000
_cell.angle_alpha   90.00
_cell.angle_beta   90.00
_cell.angle_gamma   90.00
#
_symmetry.space_group_name_H-M   'P 1'
#
loop_
_entity.id
_entity.type
_entity.pdbx_description
1 polymer ?
#
loop_
_entity_poly.entity_id
_entity_poly.type
_entity_poly.pdbx_seq_one_letter_code
_entity_poly.pdbx_strand_id
1 'polypeptide(L)'
;MKILIRAISMFFALWGLVLLLARWLEINPFWPAWLLPLIGAVGVELILWCYRYESTAISSQRGRVLIGLRLAELALLLWILLQPVWSRYVEREIEREVIVMVDDSASMDLVDKGRDKSRLELAREKLDKSGLLAELDGKVAVREVRAARRALLDDNSEVEGWDQATDLAGGLEAVLDQVPPDQLAGVVLLSDGRHNRSGSVEDVSRRFGILDAPIAVIPSGSDVPPKDAAIISVRSPDSV
;
A
#
# COMPACT_ATOMS: atom_id res chain seq x y z
N MET A 1 10.47 29.41 50.42
CA MET A 1 9.65 28.20 50.68
C MET A 1 8.29 28.26 49.98
N LYS A 2 7.44 29.27 50.16
CA LYS A 2 6.09 29.35 49.53
C LYS A 2 6.10 29.37 47.99
N ILE A 3 7.04 30.06 47.34
CA ILE A 3 7.18 30.14 45.89
C ILE A 3 7.55 28.75 45.30
N LEU A 4 8.49 28.07 45.94
CA LEU A 4 8.94 26.74 45.51
C LEU A 4 7.82 25.70 45.60
N ILE A 5 7.07 25.71 46.69
CA ILE A 5 5.92 24.79 46.88
C ILE A 5 4.85 25.06 45.79
N ARG A 6 4.56 26.32 45.49
CA ARG A 6 3.61 26.69 44.43
C ARG A 6 4.09 26.27 43.03
N ALA A 7 5.35 26.49 42.69
CA ALA A 7 5.93 26.06 41.43
C ALA A 7 5.88 24.54 41.25
N ILE A 8 6.22 23.78 42.29
CA ILE A 8 6.14 22.31 42.30
C ILE A 8 4.68 21.85 42.11
N SER A 9 3.74 22.42 42.84
CA SER A 9 2.32 22.03 42.74
C SER A 9 1.77 22.34 41.35
N MET A 10 2.19 23.47 40.74
CA MET A 10 1.79 23.86 39.40
C MET A 10 2.40 22.93 38.33
N PHE A 11 3.66 22.54 38.50
CA PHE A 11 4.31 21.56 37.62
C PHE A 11 3.51 20.24 37.60
N PHE A 12 3.17 19.69 38.76
CA PHE A 12 2.39 18.45 38.79
C PHE A 12 0.98 18.60 38.24
N ALA A 13 0.33 19.75 38.47
CA ALA A 13 -1.00 20.01 37.88
C ALA A 13 -0.94 20.09 36.33
N LEU A 14 0.06 20.79 35.79
CA LEU A 14 0.27 20.85 34.35
C LEU A 14 0.69 19.50 33.76
N TRP A 15 1.51 18.73 34.48
CA TRP A 15 1.83 17.35 34.06
C TRP A 15 0.60 16.47 34.01
N GLY A 16 -0.24 16.49 35.04
CA GLY A 16 -1.51 15.76 35.03
C GLY A 16 -2.43 16.15 33.89
N LEU A 17 -2.47 17.45 33.55
CA LEU A 17 -3.21 17.96 32.39
C LEU A 17 -2.64 17.41 31.05
N VAL A 18 -1.33 17.43 30.87
CA VAL A 18 -0.67 16.88 29.68
C VAL A 18 -0.95 15.38 29.54
N LEU A 19 -0.87 14.61 30.63
CA LEU A 19 -1.20 13.18 30.62
C LEU A 19 -2.68 12.92 30.29
N LEU A 20 -3.57 13.77 30.76
CA LEU A 20 -5.00 13.68 30.47
C LEU A 20 -5.28 14.02 29.00
N LEU A 21 -4.64 15.05 28.45
CA LEU A 21 -4.73 15.41 27.03
C LEU A 21 -4.14 14.32 26.14
N ALA A 22 -3.02 13.71 26.52
CA ALA A 22 -2.40 12.60 25.80
C ALA A 22 -3.31 11.36 25.66
N ARG A 23 -4.34 11.26 26.49
CA ARG A 23 -5.33 10.19 26.41
C ARG A 23 -6.38 10.43 25.30
N TRP A 24 -6.58 11.69 24.89
CA TRP A 24 -7.60 12.10 23.94
C TRP A 24 -7.01 12.57 22.60
N LEU A 25 -5.77 13.04 22.63
CA LEU A 25 -5.05 13.57 21.48
C LEU A 25 -3.75 12.79 21.34
N GLU A 26 -3.40 12.41 20.13
CA GLU A 26 -2.06 11.93 19.85
C GLU A 26 -1.10 13.11 19.97
N ILE A 27 -0.30 13.10 21.04
CA ILE A 27 0.70 14.10 21.32
C ILE A 27 2.04 13.53 20.87
N ASN A 28 2.64 14.13 19.86
CA ASN A 28 3.97 13.75 19.39
C ASN A 28 4.97 14.91 19.61
N PRO A 29 5.30 15.25 20.87
CA PRO A 29 6.20 16.36 21.12
C PRO A 29 7.61 15.96 20.73
N PHE A 30 8.29 16.84 20.01
CA PHE A 30 9.72 16.71 19.74
C PHE A 30 10.57 16.73 21.03
N TRP A 31 9.99 17.27 22.12
CA TRP A 31 10.62 17.45 23.42
C TRP A 31 10.18 16.40 24.43
N PRO A 32 11.01 16.09 25.45
CA PRO A 32 10.58 15.23 26.55
C PRO A 32 9.30 15.75 27.22
N ALA A 33 8.33 14.89 27.44
CA ALA A 33 7.01 15.26 27.94
C ALA A 33 7.01 16.07 29.26
N TRP A 34 8.04 15.92 30.10
CA TRP A 34 8.20 16.67 31.36
C TRP A 34 8.68 18.12 31.17
N LEU A 35 9.26 18.44 30.01
CA LEU A 35 9.81 19.77 29.77
C LEU A 35 8.71 20.83 29.61
N LEU A 36 7.62 20.50 28.93
CA LEU A 36 6.48 21.42 28.72
C LEU A 36 5.82 21.87 30.03
N PRO A 37 5.46 20.97 30.97
CA PRO A 37 4.99 21.36 32.30
C PRO A 37 5.99 22.20 33.09
N LEU A 38 7.30 21.93 32.93
CA LEU A 38 8.35 22.72 33.57
C LEU A 38 8.38 24.16 33.02
N ILE A 39 8.38 24.32 31.69
CA ILE A 39 8.33 25.64 31.05
C ILE A 39 7.07 26.41 31.47
N GLY A 40 5.92 25.72 31.53
CA GLY A 40 4.67 26.31 31.98
C GLY A 40 4.74 26.79 33.43
N ALA A 41 5.24 25.98 34.34
CA ALA A 41 5.38 26.36 35.76
C ALA A 41 6.33 27.55 35.96
N VAL A 42 7.47 27.54 35.29
CA VAL A 42 8.45 28.66 35.33
C VAL A 42 7.84 29.91 34.71
N GLY A 43 7.15 29.78 33.57
CA GLY A 43 6.49 30.91 32.89
C GLY A 43 5.43 31.58 33.75
N VAL A 44 4.58 30.81 34.43
CA VAL A 44 3.59 31.36 35.37
C VAL A 44 4.25 32.09 36.53
N GLU A 45 5.29 31.51 37.15
CA GLU A 45 6.03 32.18 38.21
C GLU A 45 6.65 33.47 37.77
N LEU A 46 7.21 33.50 36.55
CA LEU A 46 7.78 34.71 35.95
C LEU A 46 6.72 35.81 35.75
N ILE A 47 5.55 35.43 35.19
CA ILE A 47 4.42 36.35 34.99
C ILE A 47 3.98 36.95 36.34
N LEU A 48 3.83 36.12 37.38
CA LEU A 48 3.45 36.56 38.69
C LEU A 48 4.51 37.44 39.37
N TRP A 49 5.78 37.13 39.12
CA TRP A 49 6.90 37.94 39.62
C TRP A 49 6.91 39.31 38.93
N CYS A 50 6.80 39.40 37.64
CA CYS A 50 6.70 40.65 36.88
C CYS A 50 5.48 41.50 37.37
N TYR A 51 4.33 40.85 37.58
CA TYR A 51 3.14 41.53 38.08
C TYR A 51 3.36 42.20 39.44
N ARG A 52 4.11 41.54 40.36
CA ARG A 52 4.42 42.15 41.67
C ARG A 52 5.20 43.45 41.53
N TYR A 53 6.04 43.56 40.51
CA TYR A 53 6.80 44.80 40.22
C TYR A 53 5.88 45.86 39.62
N GLU A 54 4.98 45.50 38.73
CA GLU A 54 4.11 46.41 38.00
C GLU A 54 2.87 46.86 38.85
N SER A 55 2.52 46.09 39.89
CA SER A 55 1.32 46.31 40.70
C SER A 55 1.32 47.66 41.46
N THR A 56 2.48 48.28 41.66
CA THR A 56 2.58 49.59 42.29
C THR A 56 2.22 50.75 41.34
N ALA A 57 2.24 50.52 40.00
CA ALA A 57 2.03 51.55 39.02
C ALA A 57 0.66 51.48 38.27
N ILE A 58 -0.05 50.36 38.40
CA ILE A 58 -1.25 50.05 37.61
C ILE A 58 -2.44 49.79 38.53
N SER A 59 -3.65 50.30 38.10
CA SER A 59 -4.89 49.98 38.85
C SER A 59 -5.17 48.48 38.87
N SER A 60 -5.72 47.95 39.98
CA SER A 60 -5.94 46.53 40.21
C SER A 60 -6.82 45.88 39.12
N GLN A 61 -7.68 46.62 38.44
CA GLN A 61 -8.53 46.11 37.39
C GLN A 61 -7.76 45.90 36.09
N ARG A 62 -6.91 46.87 35.68
CA ARG A 62 -6.03 46.76 34.52
C ARG A 62 -4.95 45.66 34.72
N GLY A 63 -4.43 45.57 35.95
CA GLY A 63 -3.45 44.52 36.30
C GLY A 63 -3.98 43.10 36.14
N ARG A 64 -5.25 42.83 36.53
CA ARG A 64 -5.89 41.53 36.33
C ARG A 64 -6.07 41.16 34.87
N VAL A 65 -6.45 42.13 34.03
CA VAL A 65 -6.58 41.93 32.59
C VAL A 65 -5.21 41.63 31.97
N LEU A 66 -4.16 42.32 32.37
CA LEU A 66 -2.81 42.08 31.88
C LEU A 66 -2.27 40.68 32.25
N ILE A 67 -2.50 40.25 33.50
CA ILE A 67 -2.14 38.87 33.90
C ILE A 67 -2.90 37.84 33.05
N GLY A 68 -4.21 38.02 32.87
CA GLY A 68 -5.04 37.13 32.06
C GLY A 68 -4.52 37.01 30.63
N LEU A 69 -4.12 38.13 30.01
CA LEU A 69 -3.59 38.15 28.66
C LEU A 69 -2.25 37.38 28.57
N ARG A 70 -1.30 37.64 29.51
CA ARG A 70 -0.01 36.94 29.55
C ARG A 70 -0.16 35.44 29.81
N LEU A 71 -1.12 35.04 30.65
CA LEU A 71 -1.42 33.62 30.86
C LEU A 71 -2.02 32.97 29.62
N ALA A 72 -2.87 33.69 28.89
CA ALA A 72 -3.41 33.21 27.63
C ALA A 72 -2.32 33.04 26.54
N GLU A 73 -1.38 33.98 26.46
CA GLU A 73 -0.22 33.88 25.56
C GLU A 73 0.65 32.66 25.91
N LEU A 74 0.93 32.44 27.20
CA LEU A 74 1.69 31.28 27.65
C LEU A 74 0.94 29.97 27.35
N ALA A 75 -0.37 29.91 27.58
CA ALA A 75 -1.19 28.75 27.27
C ALA A 75 -1.20 28.45 25.77
N LEU A 76 -1.32 29.49 24.92
CA LEU A 76 -1.27 29.32 23.47
C LEU A 76 0.11 28.80 23.02
N LEU A 77 1.19 29.34 23.58
CA LEU A 77 2.56 28.88 23.28
C LEU A 77 2.76 27.43 23.68
N LEU A 78 2.31 27.03 24.86
CA LEU A 78 2.37 25.64 25.32
C LEU A 78 1.52 24.72 24.44
N TRP A 79 0.34 25.20 23.98
CA TRP A 79 -0.50 24.46 23.05
C TRP A 79 0.18 24.20 21.72
N ILE A 80 0.85 25.20 21.14
CA ILE A 80 1.61 25.06 19.88
C ILE A 80 2.79 24.10 20.07
N LEU A 81 3.51 24.20 21.21
CA LEU A 81 4.63 23.31 21.54
C LEU A 81 4.20 21.87 21.81
N LEU A 82 2.97 21.66 22.25
CA LEU A 82 2.40 20.33 22.47
C LEU A 82 2.16 19.56 21.17
N GLN A 83 2.07 20.26 20.03
CA GLN A 83 1.82 19.70 18.69
C GLN A 83 0.69 18.65 18.70
N PRO A 84 -0.52 19.01 19.17
CA PRO A 84 -1.60 18.05 19.18
C PRO A 84 -1.96 17.62 17.76
N VAL A 85 -1.84 16.32 17.46
CA VAL A 85 -2.25 15.73 16.19
C VAL A 85 -3.62 15.09 16.39
N TRP A 86 -4.58 15.51 15.62
CA TRP A 86 -5.88 14.86 15.58
C TRP A 86 -5.88 13.83 14.47
N SER A 87 -5.38 12.62 14.75
CA SER A 87 -5.44 11.53 13.80
C SER A 87 -6.83 10.87 13.86
N ARG A 88 -7.52 10.92 12.73
CA ARG A 88 -8.66 10.05 12.48
C ARG A 88 -8.14 8.82 11.76
N TYR A 89 -8.15 7.68 12.42
CA TYR A 89 -8.02 6.41 11.72
C TYR A 89 -9.27 6.23 10.86
N VAL A 90 -9.13 6.42 9.57
CA VAL A 90 -10.14 5.99 8.60
C VAL A 90 -9.75 4.57 8.23
N GLU A 91 -10.41 3.60 8.84
CA GLU A 91 -10.37 2.21 8.39
C GLU A 91 -10.95 2.20 6.97
N ARG A 92 -10.06 2.17 5.98
CA ARG A 92 -10.44 2.01 4.59
C ARG A 92 -10.38 0.52 4.31
N GLU A 93 -11.51 -0.11 4.15
CA GLU A 93 -11.56 -1.45 3.56
C GLU A 93 -10.97 -1.32 2.15
N ILE A 94 -9.79 -1.88 1.97
CA ILE A 94 -9.14 -1.97 0.67
C ILE A 94 -9.74 -3.21 0.01
N GLU A 95 -10.55 -3.00 -1.01
CA GLU A 95 -11.04 -4.10 -1.82
C GLU A 95 -9.85 -4.73 -2.54
N ARG A 96 -9.51 -5.95 -2.15
CA ARG A 96 -8.48 -6.74 -2.81
C ARG A 96 -9.05 -7.38 -4.06
N GLU A 97 -8.19 -7.53 -5.08
CA GLU A 97 -8.57 -8.18 -6.33
C GLU A 97 -7.65 -9.35 -6.68
N VAL A 98 -8.22 -10.35 -7.29
CA VAL A 98 -7.51 -11.47 -7.93
C VAL A 98 -7.51 -11.24 -9.44
N ILE A 99 -6.34 -11.28 -10.04
CA ILE A 99 -6.19 -11.14 -11.48
C ILE A 99 -6.18 -12.53 -12.13
N VAL A 100 -7.13 -12.80 -12.98
CA VAL A 100 -7.12 -14.00 -13.83
C VAL A 100 -6.41 -13.66 -15.14
N MET A 101 -5.15 -14.05 -15.26
CA MET A 101 -4.32 -13.78 -16.41
C MET A 101 -4.42 -14.95 -17.40
N VAL A 102 -4.98 -14.67 -18.57
CA VAL A 102 -5.16 -15.65 -19.63
C VAL A 102 -4.09 -15.46 -20.69
N ASP A 103 -3.32 -16.51 -20.94
CA ASP A 103 -2.38 -16.57 -22.07
C ASP A 103 -3.19 -16.69 -23.38
N ASP A 104 -3.13 -15.65 -24.21
CA ASP A 104 -3.85 -15.51 -25.46
C ASP A 104 -2.91 -15.75 -26.67
N SER A 105 -1.87 -16.54 -26.47
CA SER A 105 -0.95 -16.92 -27.55
C SER A 105 -1.56 -17.98 -28.47
N ALA A 106 -1.13 -18.02 -29.73
CA ALA A 106 -1.58 -19.00 -30.74
C ALA A 106 -1.41 -20.46 -30.29
N SER A 107 -0.49 -20.72 -29.34
CA SER A 107 -0.32 -22.08 -28.78
C SER A 107 -1.51 -22.50 -27.90
N MET A 108 -2.27 -21.56 -27.34
CA MET A 108 -3.44 -21.84 -26.51
C MET A 108 -4.68 -22.22 -27.35
N ASP A 109 -4.72 -21.82 -28.63
CA ASP A 109 -5.78 -22.19 -29.57
C ASP A 109 -5.61 -23.59 -30.15
N LEU A 110 -4.43 -24.21 -29.93
CA LEU A 110 -4.16 -25.55 -30.45
C LEU A 110 -5.04 -26.60 -29.77
N VAL A 111 -5.58 -27.50 -30.59
CA VAL A 111 -6.27 -28.71 -30.14
C VAL A 111 -5.26 -29.85 -30.12
N ASP A 112 -4.94 -30.37 -28.93
CA ASP A 112 -4.01 -31.49 -28.76
C ASP A 112 -4.60 -32.79 -29.33
N LYS A 113 -3.73 -33.67 -29.80
CA LYS A 113 -4.15 -34.93 -30.40
C LYS A 113 -4.97 -35.80 -29.43
N GLY A 114 -6.20 -36.14 -29.86
CA GLY A 114 -7.15 -36.92 -29.06
C GLY A 114 -7.99 -36.09 -28.10
N ARG A 115 -8.03 -34.78 -28.27
CA ARG A 115 -8.92 -33.85 -27.58
C ARG A 115 -9.80 -33.11 -28.59
N ASP A 116 -10.99 -32.72 -28.17
CA ASP A 116 -11.96 -32.00 -28.99
C ASP A 116 -11.99 -30.49 -28.71
N LYS A 117 -11.25 -30.06 -27.67
CA LYS A 117 -11.24 -28.66 -27.21
C LYS A 117 -9.82 -28.08 -27.30
N SER A 118 -9.73 -26.77 -27.49
CA SER A 118 -8.47 -26.04 -27.44
C SER A 118 -7.87 -26.05 -26.03
N ARG A 119 -6.59 -25.76 -25.91
CA ARG A 119 -5.90 -25.65 -24.62
C ARG A 119 -6.54 -24.58 -23.75
N LEU A 120 -6.92 -23.46 -24.33
CA LEU A 120 -7.60 -22.36 -23.65
C LEU A 120 -8.96 -22.80 -23.08
N GLU A 121 -9.78 -23.48 -23.90
CA GLU A 121 -11.06 -24.00 -23.44
C GLU A 121 -10.92 -25.02 -22.31
N LEU A 122 -9.91 -25.87 -22.37
CA LEU A 122 -9.61 -26.83 -21.32
C LEU A 122 -9.09 -26.17 -20.04
N ALA A 123 -8.31 -25.10 -20.14
CA ALA A 123 -7.86 -24.33 -18.99
C ALA A 123 -9.04 -23.65 -18.29
N ARG A 124 -9.93 -23.02 -19.06
CA ARG A 124 -11.15 -22.40 -18.52
C ARG A 124 -12.07 -23.44 -17.86
N GLU A 125 -12.30 -24.57 -18.50
CA GLU A 125 -13.08 -25.65 -17.91
C GLU A 125 -12.48 -26.17 -16.59
N LYS A 126 -11.14 -26.26 -16.50
CA LYS A 126 -10.46 -26.61 -15.24
C LYS A 126 -10.64 -25.55 -14.17
N LEU A 127 -10.54 -24.27 -14.53
CA LEU A 127 -10.79 -23.14 -13.62
C LEU A 127 -12.21 -23.20 -13.07
N ASP A 128 -13.21 -23.39 -13.94
CA ASP A 128 -14.60 -23.49 -13.54
C ASP A 128 -14.87 -24.70 -12.63
N LYS A 129 -14.31 -25.87 -12.98
CA LYS A 129 -14.44 -27.09 -12.18
C LYS A 129 -13.72 -27.01 -10.83
N SER A 130 -12.68 -26.17 -10.71
CA SER A 130 -11.98 -25.98 -9.44
C SER A 130 -12.85 -25.34 -8.35
N GLY A 131 -13.92 -24.64 -8.73
CA GLY A 131 -14.76 -23.86 -7.83
C GLY A 131 -14.08 -22.62 -7.26
N LEU A 132 -12.85 -22.30 -7.67
CA LEU A 132 -12.06 -21.20 -7.13
C LEU A 132 -12.78 -19.86 -7.29
N LEU A 133 -13.34 -19.60 -8.48
CA LEU A 133 -14.04 -18.34 -8.72
C LEU A 133 -15.28 -18.21 -7.85
N ALA A 134 -15.98 -19.30 -7.60
CA ALA A 134 -17.17 -19.32 -6.72
C ALA A 134 -16.78 -19.10 -5.24
N GLU A 135 -15.61 -19.59 -4.81
CA GLU A 135 -15.11 -19.32 -3.46
C GLU A 135 -14.63 -17.89 -3.24
N LEU A 136 -14.15 -17.24 -4.30
CA LEU A 136 -13.70 -15.85 -4.29
C LEU A 136 -14.85 -14.85 -4.41
N ASP A 137 -15.98 -15.28 -4.99
CA ASP A 137 -17.14 -14.42 -5.19
C ASP A 137 -17.63 -13.79 -3.87
N GLY A 138 -17.82 -12.49 -3.86
CA GLY A 138 -18.21 -11.72 -2.69
C GLY A 138 -17.12 -11.50 -1.62
N LYS A 139 -15.90 -12.06 -1.79
CA LYS A 139 -14.77 -11.84 -0.89
C LYS A 139 -13.72 -10.89 -1.47
N VAL A 140 -13.46 -11.03 -2.77
CA VAL A 140 -12.49 -10.24 -3.52
C VAL A 140 -13.02 -9.95 -4.91
N ALA A 141 -12.61 -8.84 -5.50
CA ALA A 141 -12.90 -8.56 -6.90
C ALA A 141 -12.09 -9.51 -7.80
N VAL A 142 -12.69 -10.00 -8.87
CA VAL A 142 -11.99 -10.83 -9.86
C VAL A 142 -11.98 -10.09 -11.18
N ARG A 143 -10.78 -9.91 -11.75
CA ARG A 143 -10.59 -9.25 -13.04
C ARG A 143 -9.84 -10.17 -14.00
N GLU A 144 -10.40 -10.41 -15.18
CA GLU A 144 -9.73 -11.17 -16.24
C GLU A 144 -8.86 -10.21 -17.10
N VAL A 145 -7.65 -10.62 -17.41
CA VAL A 145 -6.73 -9.92 -18.31
C VAL A 145 -6.10 -10.89 -19.27
N ARG A 146 -5.86 -10.44 -20.51
CA ARG A 146 -5.18 -11.24 -21.56
C ARG A 146 -3.72 -10.88 -21.60
N ALA A 147 -2.85 -11.85 -21.69
CA ALA A 147 -1.40 -11.70 -21.64
C ALA A 147 -0.68 -12.51 -22.70
N ALA A 148 -0.82 -12.13 -23.97
CA ALA A 148 -0.02 -12.71 -25.05
C ALA A 148 1.35 -12.03 -25.16
N ARG A 149 1.42 -10.72 -25.13
CA ARG A 149 2.64 -9.92 -25.32
C ARG A 149 2.88 -8.89 -24.22
N ARG A 150 1.82 -8.38 -23.63
CA ARG A 150 1.81 -7.46 -22.50
C ARG A 150 0.45 -7.52 -21.84
N ALA A 151 0.36 -7.70 -20.54
CA ALA A 151 -0.91 -7.63 -19.87
C ALA A 151 -1.47 -6.21 -20.01
N LEU A 152 -2.61 -6.09 -20.65
CA LEU A 152 -3.37 -4.86 -20.73
C LEU A 152 -4.59 -5.05 -19.86
N LEU A 153 -4.73 -4.22 -18.86
CA LEU A 153 -5.92 -4.17 -18.01
C LEU A 153 -7.11 -3.51 -18.74
N ASP A 154 -6.90 -3.03 -19.96
CA ASP A 154 -7.93 -2.40 -20.77
C ASP A 154 -8.17 -3.22 -22.05
N ASP A 155 -9.38 -3.74 -22.18
CA ASP A 155 -9.79 -4.87 -23.06
C ASP A 155 -10.03 -4.48 -24.54
N ASN A 156 -9.67 -3.30 -25.00
CA ASN A 156 -10.18 -2.80 -26.28
C ASN A 156 -9.15 -2.56 -27.39
N SER A 157 -7.92 -3.03 -27.29
CA SER A 157 -6.96 -2.88 -28.39
C SER A 157 -6.66 -4.21 -29.09
N GLU A 158 -7.36 -4.52 -30.16
CA GLU A 158 -6.93 -5.51 -31.15
C GLU A 158 -5.63 -4.99 -31.78
N VAL A 159 -4.49 -5.54 -31.37
CA VAL A 159 -3.20 -5.27 -32.02
C VAL A 159 -2.82 -6.49 -32.83
N GLU A 160 -2.82 -6.32 -34.12
CA GLU A 160 -2.42 -7.33 -35.12
C GLU A 160 -1.03 -7.93 -34.79
N GLY A 161 -0.90 -9.25 -34.71
CA GLY A 161 0.35 -9.96 -34.46
C GLY A 161 0.68 -10.28 -33.00
N TRP A 162 -0.27 -10.21 -32.10
CA TRP A 162 -0.11 -10.52 -30.66
C TRP A 162 -0.01 -12.02 -30.37
N ASP A 163 -0.55 -12.83 -31.21
CA ASP A 163 -0.72 -14.28 -31.09
C ASP A 163 0.57 -15.11 -31.22
N GLN A 164 1.65 -14.52 -31.75
CA GLN A 164 2.89 -15.25 -32.08
C GLN A 164 3.91 -15.35 -30.94
N ALA A 165 3.73 -14.66 -29.83
CA ALA A 165 4.69 -14.63 -28.75
C ALA A 165 4.02 -14.63 -27.38
N THR A 166 4.52 -15.47 -26.49
CA THR A 166 4.09 -15.54 -25.10
C THR A 166 5.12 -14.84 -24.20
N ASP A 167 4.71 -13.75 -23.56
CA ASP A 167 5.53 -13.00 -22.59
C ASP A 167 4.91 -13.05 -21.20
N LEU A 168 5.06 -14.18 -20.52
CA LEU A 168 4.54 -14.36 -19.18
C LEU A 168 5.20 -13.42 -18.16
N ALA A 169 6.50 -13.17 -18.32
CA ALA A 169 7.21 -12.27 -17.42
C ALA A 169 6.70 -10.83 -17.57
N GLY A 170 6.62 -10.32 -18.80
CA GLY A 170 6.07 -8.98 -19.06
C GLY A 170 4.60 -8.85 -18.66
N GLY A 171 3.80 -9.92 -18.80
CA GLY A 171 2.43 -9.97 -18.34
C GLY A 171 2.33 -9.81 -16.81
N LEU A 172 3.11 -10.57 -16.06
CA LEU A 172 3.16 -10.47 -14.61
C LEU A 172 3.71 -9.11 -14.13
N GLU A 173 4.74 -8.57 -14.81
CA GLU A 173 5.25 -7.23 -14.50
C GLU A 173 4.19 -6.15 -14.69
N ALA A 174 3.42 -6.24 -15.78
CA ALA A 174 2.35 -5.28 -16.02
C ALA A 174 1.25 -5.33 -14.94
N VAL A 175 0.96 -6.50 -14.36
CA VAL A 175 0.05 -6.60 -13.21
C VAL A 175 0.63 -5.86 -12.00
N LEU A 176 1.93 -6.03 -11.70
CA LEU A 176 2.59 -5.33 -10.59
C LEU A 176 2.65 -3.82 -10.79
N ASP A 177 2.72 -3.36 -12.04
CA ASP A 177 2.78 -1.93 -12.37
C ASP A 177 1.40 -1.25 -12.31
N GLN A 178 0.33 -2.01 -12.56
CA GLN A 178 -1.03 -1.48 -12.72
C GLN A 178 -1.89 -1.67 -11.46
N VAL A 179 -1.61 -2.71 -10.67
CA VAL A 179 -2.37 -3.00 -9.45
C VAL A 179 -1.55 -2.61 -8.23
N PRO A 180 -2.06 -1.72 -7.37
CA PRO A 180 -1.40 -1.38 -6.13
C PRO A 180 -1.14 -2.64 -5.28
N PRO A 181 0.04 -2.77 -4.64
CA PRO A 181 0.40 -3.95 -3.87
C PRO A 181 -0.57 -4.32 -2.75
N ASP A 182 -1.21 -3.33 -2.15
CA ASP A 182 -2.20 -3.48 -1.09
C ASP A 182 -3.57 -3.97 -1.59
N GLN A 183 -3.84 -3.81 -2.89
CA GLN A 183 -5.07 -4.27 -3.55
C GLN A 183 -4.89 -5.63 -4.22
N LEU A 184 -3.66 -6.08 -4.49
CA LEU A 184 -3.40 -7.35 -5.15
C LEU A 184 -3.55 -8.52 -4.16
N ALA A 185 -4.56 -9.38 -4.37
CA ALA A 185 -4.76 -10.59 -3.57
C ALA A 185 -4.00 -11.81 -4.14
N GLY A 186 -3.78 -11.84 -5.45
CA GLY A 186 -3.08 -12.91 -6.15
C GLY A 186 -3.34 -12.93 -7.64
N VAL A 187 -2.70 -13.85 -8.34
CA VAL A 187 -2.87 -14.05 -9.78
C VAL A 187 -3.20 -15.51 -10.07
N VAL A 188 -4.18 -15.73 -10.93
CA VAL A 188 -4.49 -17.05 -11.50
C VAL A 188 -4.04 -17.03 -12.95
N LEU A 189 -3.01 -17.79 -13.30
CA LEU A 189 -2.44 -17.84 -14.63
C LEU A 189 -2.94 -19.07 -15.38
N LEU A 190 -3.60 -18.84 -16.52
CA LEU A 190 -3.99 -19.87 -17.48
C LEU A 190 -2.99 -19.86 -18.63
N SER A 191 -2.10 -20.86 -18.71
CA SER A 191 -1.06 -20.91 -19.74
C SER A 191 -0.61 -22.34 -20.01
N ASP A 192 -0.02 -22.59 -21.17
CA ASP A 192 0.68 -23.85 -21.47
C ASP A 192 2.14 -23.87 -20.97
N GLY A 193 2.55 -22.81 -20.26
CA GLY A 193 3.89 -22.67 -19.67
C GLY A 193 5.00 -22.31 -20.67
N ARG A 194 4.67 -22.04 -21.91
CA ARG A 194 5.67 -21.64 -22.92
C ARG A 194 5.94 -20.15 -22.77
N HIS A 195 7.20 -19.83 -22.52
CA HIS A 195 7.70 -18.45 -22.49
C HIS A 195 8.80 -18.31 -23.56
N ASN A 196 8.59 -17.46 -24.56
CA ASN A 196 9.51 -17.32 -25.70
C ASN A 196 10.05 -15.88 -25.85
N ARG A 197 10.00 -15.09 -24.79
CA ARG A 197 10.52 -13.72 -24.71
C ARG A 197 11.66 -13.59 -23.71
N SER A 198 12.38 -12.49 -23.81
CA SER A 198 13.41 -12.11 -22.83
C SER A 198 12.74 -11.65 -21.54
N GLY A 199 13.05 -12.29 -20.43
CA GLY A 199 12.54 -11.99 -19.10
C GLY A 199 12.59 -13.22 -18.22
N SER A 200 12.82 -13.04 -16.93
CA SER A 200 12.84 -14.12 -15.98
C SER A 200 11.50 -14.18 -15.24
N VAL A 201 10.68 -15.16 -15.61
CA VAL A 201 9.42 -15.43 -14.89
C VAL A 201 9.69 -15.72 -13.41
N GLU A 202 10.82 -16.33 -13.10
CA GLU A 202 11.23 -16.63 -11.73
C GLU A 202 11.48 -15.37 -10.90
N ASP A 203 12.18 -14.38 -11.47
CA ASP A 203 12.48 -13.13 -10.75
C ASP A 203 11.21 -12.31 -10.50
N VAL A 204 10.30 -12.26 -11.48
CA VAL A 204 9.00 -11.61 -11.31
C VAL A 204 8.16 -12.35 -10.27
N SER A 205 8.11 -13.68 -10.32
CA SER A 205 7.36 -14.48 -9.33
C SER A 205 7.86 -14.29 -7.91
N ARG A 206 9.17 -14.07 -7.70
CA ARG A 206 9.71 -13.71 -6.38
C ARG A 206 9.17 -12.38 -5.86
N ARG A 207 8.96 -11.41 -6.74
CA ARG A 207 8.35 -10.11 -6.35
C ARG A 207 6.94 -10.30 -5.84
N PHE A 208 6.14 -11.16 -6.47
CA PHE A 208 4.81 -11.54 -5.97
C PHE A 208 4.88 -12.21 -4.61
N GLY A 209 5.88 -13.08 -4.38
CA GLY A 209 6.10 -13.71 -3.08
C GLY A 209 6.43 -12.70 -1.96
N ILE A 210 7.18 -11.63 -2.28
CA ILE A 210 7.49 -10.55 -1.32
C ILE A 210 6.23 -9.76 -0.96
N LEU A 211 5.29 -9.64 -1.90
CA LEU A 211 4.02 -8.91 -1.71
C LEU A 211 2.92 -9.77 -1.06
N ASP A 212 3.21 -11.02 -0.72
CA ASP A 212 2.21 -11.99 -0.23
C ASP A 212 1.02 -12.16 -1.19
N ALA A 213 1.30 -12.07 -2.49
CA ALA A 213 0.34 -12.25 -3.57
C ALA A 213 0.65 -13.54 -4.35
N PRO A 214 0.03 -14.68 -4.02
CA PRO A 214 0.36 -15.96 -4.63
C PRO A 214 0.00 -16.00 -6.11
N ILE A 215 0.79 -16.73 -6.89
CA ILE A 215 0.50 -17.06 -8.29
C ILE A 215 0.03 -18.52 -8.36
N ALA A 216 -1.21 -18.74 -8.71
CA ALA A 216 -1.76 -20.07 -8.98
C ALA A 216 -1.75 -20.32 -10.49
N VAL A 217 -1.17 -21.41 -10.94
CA VAL A 217 -1.08 -21.75 -12.36
C VAL A 217 -2.03 -22.90 -12.69
N ILE A 218 -2.87 -22.70 -13.71
CA ILE A 218 -3.71 -23.74 -14.29
C ILE A 218 -3.04 -24.17 -15.62
N PRO A 219 -2.27 -25.25 -15.58
CA PRO A 219 -1.55 -25.69 -16.75
C PRO A 219 -2.50 -26.30 -17.78
N SER A 220 -2.29 -25.90 -19.03
CA SER A 220 -2.94 -26.50 -20.21
C SER A 220 -1.90 -27.05 -21.17
N GLY A 221 -2.28 -28.05 -21.95
CA GLY A 221 -1.37 -28.69 -22.91
C GLY A 221 -1.25 -30.19 -22.71
N SER A 222 -0.45 -30.81 -23.55
CA SER A 222 -0.16 -32.26 -23.55
C SER A 222 1.30 -32.48 -23.20
N ASP A 223 1.58 -33.52 -22.37
CA ASP A 223 2.95 -33.97 -22.07
C ASP A 223 3.65 -34.56 -23.33
N VAL A 224 2.87 -34.87 -24.35
CA VAL A 224 3.42 -35.36 -25.62
C VAL A 224 3.63 -34.16 -26.56
N PRO A 225 4.88 -33.87 -26.94
CA PRO A 225 5.13 -32.76 -27.84
C PRO A 225 4.43 -33.01 -29.20
N PRO A 226 3.83 -31.96 -29.81
CA PRO A 226 3.25 -32.09 -31.13
C PRO A 226 4.35 -32.53 -32.11
N LYS A 227 3.97 -33.36 -33.06
CA LYS A 227 4.86 -33.70 -34.16
C LYS A 227 4.95 -32.49 -35.06
N ASP A 228 5.90 -31.64 -34.82
CA ASP A 228 6.16 -30.45 -35.58
C ASP A 228 7.50 -30.59 -36.32
N ALA A 229 7.55 -30.12 -37.55
CA ALA A 229 8.77 -30.07 -38.36
C ALA A 229 9.18 -28.61 -38.49
N ALA A 230 10.17 -28.21 -37.70
CA ALA A 230 10.72 -26.86 -37.80
C ALA A 230 12.10 -26.88 -38.48
N ILE A 231 12.33 -25.93 -39.37
CA ILE A 231 13.68 -25.68 -39.95
C ILE A 231 14.47 -24.95 -38.86
N ILE A 232 15.39 -25.65 -38.19
CA ILE A 232 16.19 -25.07 -37.08
C ILE A 232 17.32 -24.19 -37.61
N SER A 233 17.90 -24.54 -38.76
CA SER A 233 18.92 -23.71 -39.41
C SER A 233 19.02 -24.02 -40.90
N VAL A 234 19.29 -23.02 -41.72
CA VAL A 234 19.65 -23.13 -43.12
C VAL A 234 21.09 -22.67 -43.26
N ARG A 235 21.98 -23.57 -43.69
CA ARG A 235 23.35 -23.21 -44.07
C ARG A 235 23.43 -23.11 -45.59
N SER A 236 23.67 -21.91 -46.07
CA SER A 236 24.04 -21.70 -47.48
C SER A 236 25.55 -21.88 -47.63
N PRO A 237 26.06 -22.61 -48.64
CA PRO A 237 27.46 -22.55 -48.95
C PRO A 237 27.83 -21.14 -49.39
N ASP A 238 28.96 -20.65 -48.85
CA ASP A 238 29.49 -19.36 -49.29
C ASP A 238 29.76 -19.46 -50.78
N SER A 239 29.21 -18.51 -51.53
CA SER A 239 29.45 -18.39 -52.97
C SER A 239 30.94 -18.15 -53.21
N VAL A 240 31.56 -19.04 -54.00
CA VAL A 240 32.93 -18.90 -54.47
C VAL A 240 33.03 -17.75 -55.47
#